data_47fc807b2b92e4999456004332523fc0
#
_entry.id   47fc807b2b92e4999456004332523fc0
#
_cell.length_a   1.000
_cell.length_b   1.000
_cell.length_c   1.000
_cell.angle_alpha   90.00
_cell.angle_beta   90.00
_cell.angle_gamma   90.00
#
_symmetry.space_group_name_H-M   'P 1'
#
loop_
_entity.id
_entity.type
_entity.pdbx_description
1 polymer ?
#
loop_
_entity_poly.entity_id
_entity_poly.type
_entity_poly.pdbx_seq_one_letter_code
_entity_poly.pdbx_strand_id
1 'polypeptide(L)'
;MNSSIAHSSDRLDAEHMRDIERARLRALVNADMIAAEPLHAPDFQLITPIGATLSKADYLGAVASGHIRYLLWEPGDIAVRLYAASTLLRYRARLEVVFGGHKVPPGDYWHTDAYECRDRQWMVVWSQATAISALA
;
A
#
# COMPACT_ATOMS: atom_id res chain seq x y z
N MET A 1 7.10 -34.81 2.39
CA MET A 1 6.77 -33.58 1.65
C MET A 1 8.04 -32.95 1.12
N ASN A 2 8.00 -32.46 -0.08
CA ASN A 2 9.16 -31.85 -0.72
C ASN A 2 9.23 -30.37 -0.35
N SER A 3 10.29 -29.96 0.37
CA SER A 3 10.47 -28.56 0.80
C SER A 3 10.65 -27.60 -0.40
N SER A 4 11.20 -28.09 -1.53
CA SER A 4 11.33 -27.27 -2.74
C SER A 4 9.97 -26.85 -3.29
N ILE A 5 8.97 -27.71 -3.26
CA ILE A 5 7.61 -27.39 -3.69
C ILE A 5 7.00 -26.31 -2.79
N ALA A 6 7.16 -26.45 -1.46
CA ALA A 6 6.68 -25.44 -0.50
C ALA A 6 7.34 -24.08 -0.72
N HIS A 7 8.69 -24.04 -0.91
CA HIS A 7 9.40 -22.81 -1.18
C HIS A 7 8.98 -22.15 -2.51
N SER A 8 8.75 -22.96 -3.55
CA SER A 8 8.26 -22.44 -4.84
C SER A 8 6.87 -21.80 -4.69
N SER A 9 5.97 -22.46 -3.95
CA SER A 9 4.63 -21.93 -3.67
C SER A 9 4.72 -20.61 -2.91
N ASP A 10 5.56 -20.53 -1.86
CA ASP A 10 5.74 -19.31 -1.07
C ASP A 10 6.28 -18.16 -1.93
N ARG A 11 7.22 -18.44 -2.84
CA ARG A 11 7.75 -17.41 -3.75
C ARG A 11 6.68 -16.89 -4.70
N LEU A 12 5.83 -17.77 -5.23
CA LEU A 12 4.73 -17.37 -6.10
C LEU A 12 3.69 -16.55 -5.36
N ASP A 13 3.37 -16.95 -4.12
CA ASP A 13 2.43 -16.21 -3.28
C ASP A 13 2.99 -14.83 -2.91
N ALA A 14 4.27 -14.76 -2.56
CA ALA A 14 4.92 -13.48 -2.27
C ALA A 14 4.90 -12.55 -3.50
N GLU A 15 5.21 -13.07 -4.69
CA GLU A 15 5.18 -12.26 -5.92
C GLU A 15 3.77 -11.83 -6.27
N HIS A 16 2.78 -12.68 -6.03
CA HIS A 16 1.38 -12.32 -6.21
C HIS A 16 0.99 -11.13 -5.32
N MET A 17 1.42 -11.14 -4.06
CA MET A 17 1.15 -10.03 -3.13
C MET A 17 1.87 -8.75 -3.57
N ARG A 18 3.10 -8.84 -4.08
CA ARG A 18 3.79 -7.68 -4.65
C ARG A 18 3.03 -7.09 -5.83
N ASP A 19 2.50 -7.94 -6.70
CA ASP A 19 1.71 -7.51 -7.85
C ASP A 19 0.41 -6.81 -7.42
N ILE A 20 -0.25 -7.32 -6.39
CA ILE A 20 -1.44 -6.68 -5.82
C ILE A 20 -1.09 -5.28 -5.29
N GLU A 21 0.01 -5.14 -4.54
CA GLU A 21 0.43 -3.83 -4.03
C GLU A 21 0.77 -2.87 -5.16
N ARG A 22 1.53 -3.32 -6.16
CA ARG A 22 1.86 -2.48 -7.32
C ARG A 22 0.60 -2.01 -8.07
N ALA A 23 -0.39 -2.89 -8.21
CA ALA A 23 -1.67 -2.54 -8.82
C ALA A 23 -2.42 -1.49 -7.99
N ARG A 24 -2.39 -1.62 -6.65
CA ARG A 24 -2.99 -0.65 -5.74
C ARG A 24 -2.34 0.73 -5.91
N LEU A 25 -1.02 0.77 -5.95
CA LEU A 25 -0.30 2.04 -6.13
C LEU A 25 -0.62 2.70 -7.47
N ARG A 26 -0.70 1.92 -8.55
CA ARG A 26 -1.11 2.45 -9.86
C ARG A 26 -2.51 3.03 -9.83
N ALA A 27 -3.44 2.33 -9.18
CA ALA A 27 -4.82 2.80 -9.05
C ALA A 27 -4.88 4.12 -8.27
N LEU A 28 -4.12 4.26 -7.19
CA LEU A 28 -4.09 5.49 -6.38
C LEU A 28 -3.46 6.65 -7.16
N VAL A 29 -2.35 6.42 -7.85
CA VAL A 29 -1.69 7.45 -8.68
C VAL A 29 -2.61 7.92 -9.79
N ASN A 30 -3.35 7.01 -10.42
CA ASN A 30 -4.27 7.33 -11.51
C ASN A 30 -5.66 7.78 -11.02
N ALA A 31 -5.89 7.81 -9.72
CA ALA A 31 -7.20 8.07 -9.12
C ALA A 31 -8.29 7.17 -9.70
N ASP A 32 -7.94 5.91 -9.96
CA ASP A 32 -8.84 4.90 -10.51
C ASP A 32 -9.58 4.20 -9.35
N MET A 33 -10.73 4.74 -8.98
CA MET A 33 -11.49 4.24 -7.84
C MET A 33 -12.16 2.89 -8.12
N ILE A 34 -12.43 2.57 -9.37
CA ILE A 34 -12.98 1.26 -9.73
C ILE A 34 -11.95 0.16 -9.41
N ALA A 35 -10.68 0.41 -9.70
CA ALA A 35 -9.62 -0.53 -9.37
C ALA A 35 -9.22 -0.47 -7.88
N ALA A 36 -9.23 0.71 -7.27
CA ALA A 36 -8.77 0.88 -5.88
C ALA A 36 -9.78 0.35 -4.85
N GLU A 37 -11.07 0.55 -5.09
CA GLU A 37 -12.13 0.22 -4.13
C GLU A 37 -12.06 -1.23 -3.61
N PRO A 38 -11.98 -2.26 -4.47
CA PRO A 38 -11.97 -3.64 -3.98
C PRO A 38 -10.66 -4.05 -3.31
N LEU A 39 -9.60 -3.28 -3.47
CA LEU A 39 -8.29 -3.58 -2.87
C LEU A 39 -8.19 -3.09 -1.43
N HIS A 40 -9.12 -2.26 -0.97
CA HIS A 40 -9.15 -1.71 0.38
C HIS A 40 -10.31 -2.32 1.16
N ALA A 41 -10.03 -2.89 2.33
CA ALA A 41 -11.06 -3.50 3.17
C ALA A 41 -12.03 -2.44 3.71
N PRO A 42 -13.29 -2.80 4.00
CA PRO A 42 -14.25 -1.85 4.57
C PRO A 42 -13.77 -1.18 5.86
N ASP A 43 -12.96 -1.88 6.66
CA ASP A 43 -12.37 -1.40 7.91
C ASP A 43 -10.93 -0.92 7.75
N PHE A 44 -10.50 -0.63 6.52
CA PHE A 44 -9.16 -0.11 6.22
C PHE A 44 -8.87 1.17 7.01
N GLN A 45 -7.62 1.27 7.46
CA GLN A 45 -7.11 2.48 8.09
C GLN A 45 -5.73 2.82 7.55
N LEU A 46 -5.54 4.07 7.18
CA LEU A 46 -4.23 4.62 6.84
C LEU A 46 -3.75 5.49 8.01
N ILE A 47 -2.47 5.32 8.37
CA ILE A 47 -1.77 6.27 9.23
C ILE A 47 -0.77 7.03 8.36
N THR A 48 -0.93 8.35 8.30
CA THR A 48 -0.08 9.23 7.50
C THR A 48 1.26 9.49 8.20
N PRO A 49 2.26 10.04 7.46
CA PRO A 49 3.56 10.34 8.07
C PRO A 49 3.52 11.30 9.26
N ILE A 50 2.46 12.12 9.39
CA ILE A 50 2.29 13.04 10.52
C ILE A 50 1.35 12.48 11.59
N GLY A 51 0.99 11.20 11.49
CA GLY A 51 0.19 10.53 12.50
C GLY A 51 -1.32 10.71 12.38
N ALA A 52 -1.81 11.29 11.28
CA ALA A 52 -3.26 11.38 11.06
C ALA A 52 -3.80 10.01 10.62
N THR A 53 -5.02 9.68 11.04
CA THR A 53 -5.69 8.45 10.66
C THR A 53 -6.79 8.73 9.66
N LEU A 54 -6.87 7.92 8.60
CA LEU A 54 -7.91 8.04 7.58
C LEU A 54 -8.59 6.69 7.41
N SER A 55 -9.93 6.71 7.38
CA SER A 55 -10.73 5.54 7.01
C SER A 55 -10.66 5.31 5.50
N LYS A 56 -11.17 4.16 5.04
CA LYS A 56 -11.29 3.89 3.61
C LYS A 56 -12.06 5.01 2.89
N ALA A 57 -13.21 5.40 3.43
CA ALA A 57 -14.04 6.44 2.82
C ALA A 57 -13.32 7.77 2.75
N ASP A 58 -12.66 8.17 3.84
CA ASP A 58 -11.90 9.42 3.88
C ASP A 58 -10.74 9.41 2.91
N TYR A 59 -9.99 8.31 2.87
CA TYR A 59 -8.79 8.20 2.02
C TYR A 59 -9.15 8.15 0.55
N LEU A 60 -10.01 7.21 0.14
CA LEU A 60 -10.39 7.08 -1.26
C LEU A 60 -11.20 8.29 -1.74
N GLY A 61 -12.01 8.88 -0.86
CA GLY A 61 -12.72 10.13 -1.18
C GLY A 61 -11.76 11.29 -1.43
N ALA A 62 -10.70 11.39 -0.64
CA ALA A 62 -9.68 12.43 -0.82
C ALA A 62 -8.90 12.22 -2.13
N VAL A 63 -8.58 10.98 -2.48
CA VAL A 63 -7.92 10.67 -3.76
C VAL A 63 -8.87 10.96 -4.93
N ALA A 64 -10.12 10.53 -4.83
CA ALA A 64 -11.12 10.73 -5.90
C ALA A 64 -11.37 12.21 -6.16
N SER A 65 -11.41 13.05 -5.12
CA SER A 65 -11.66 14.49 -5.24
C SER A 65 -10.42 15.30 -5.66
N GLY A 66 -9.24 14.69 -5.65
CA GLY A 66 -7.98 15.37 -5.90
C GLY A 66 -7.41 16.10 -4.70
N HIS A 67 -8.02 15.99 -3.51
CA HIS A 67 -7.45 16.54 -2.29
C HIS A 67 -6.11 15.89 -1.95
N ILE A 68 -6.00 14.58 -2.17
CA ILE A 68 -4.73 13.86 -2.18
C ILE A 68 -4.45 13.48 -3.63
N ARG A 69 -3.34 13.98 -4.18
CA ARG A 69 -2.96 13.65 -5.55
C ARG A 69 -1.52 13.17 -5.57
N TYR A 70 -1.34 11.90 -5.89
CA TYR A 70 -0.03 11.31 -6.06
C TYR A 70 0.49 11.62 -7.45
N LEU A 71 1.62 12.32 -7.52
CA LEU A 71 2.31 12.62 -8.78
C LEU A 71 3.28 11.50 -9.15
N LEU A 72 3.83 10.85 -8.12
CA LEU A 72 4.77 9.77 -8.27
C LEU A 72 4.67 8.87 -7.04
N TRP A 73 4.69 7.57 -7.25
CA TRP A 73 4.81 6.59 -6.17
C TRP A 73 5.58 5.39 -6.70
N GLU A 74 6.90 5.39 -6.46
CA GLU A 74 7.79 4.33 -6.94
C GLU A 74 8.28 3.49 -5.78
N PRO A 75 7.75 2.25 -5.64
CA PRO A 75 8.25 1.34 -4.63
C PRO A 75 9.62 0.79 -5.03
N GLY A 76 10.49 0.60 -4.04
CA GLY A 76 11.67 -0.23 -4.17
C GLY A 76 11.30 -1.70 -3.99
N ASP A 77 12.26 -2.50 -3.55
CA ASP A 77 12.03 -3.93 -3.29
C ASP A 77 10.99 -4.09 -2.18
N ILE A 78 9.98 -4.89 -2.45
CA ILE A 78 8.89 -5.14 -1.51
C ILE A 78 9.19 -6.42 -0.73
N ALA A 79 9.46 -6.28 0.56
CA ALA A 79 9.60 -7.41 1.47
C ALA A 79 8.21 -7.95 1.82
N VAL A 80 8.06 -9.27 1.85
CA VAL A 80 6.78 -9.93 2.08
C VAL A 80 6.92 -10.94 3.20
N ARG A 81 5.97 -10.94 4.14
CA ARG A 81 5.81 -11.98 5.14
C ARG A 81 4.45 -12.63 4.96
N LEU A 82 4.47 -13.93 4.64
CA LEU A 82 3.26 -14.69 4.35
C LEU A 82 2.77 -15.40 5.60
N TYR A 83 1.47 -15.32 5.84
CA TYR A 83 0.74 -16.07 6.87
C TYR A 83 -0.48 -16.71 6.21
N ALA A 84 -1.17 -17.61 6.91
CA ALA A 84 -2.25 -18.39 6.30
C ALA A 84 -3.36 -17.53 5.67
N ALA A 85 -3.79 -16.47 6.36
CA ALA A 85 -4.88 -15.61 5.88
C ALA A 85 -4.51 -14.12 5.92
N SER A 86 -3.24 -13.80 6.11
CA SER A 86 -2.75 -12.43 6.12
C SER A 86 -1.36 -12.34 5.53
N THR A 87 -0.98 -11.14 5.12
CA THR A 87 0.34 -10.87 4.55
C THR A 87 0.79 -9.49 4.98
N LEU A 88 2.06 -9.38 5.37
CA LEU A 88 2.68 -8.10 5.67
C LEU A 88 3.64 -7.73 4.54
N LEU A 89 3.57 -6.48 4.11
CA LEU A 89 4.48 -5.91 3.13
C LEU A 89 5.24 -4.74 3.75
N ARG A 90 6.50 -4.59 3.40
CA ARG A 90 7.30 -3.42 3.77
C ARG A 90 8.26 -3.05 2.65
N TYR A 91 8.31 -1.76 2.32
CA TYR A 91 9.20 -1.27 1.27
C TYR A 91 9.49 0.21 1.46
N ARG A 92 10.60 0.65 0.87
CA ARG A 92 10.87 2.08 0.69
C ARG A 92 10.24 2.50 -0.63
N ALA A 93 9.73 3.72 -0.67
CA ALA A 93 9.18 4.27 -1.90
C ALA A 93 9.58 5.73 -2.05
N ARG A 94 9.84 6.13 -3.28
CA ARG A 94 9.92 7.54 -3.65
C ARG A 94 8.51 8.06 -3.85
N LEU A 95 8.20 9.17 -3.23
CA LEU A 95 6.84 9.72 -3.24
C LEU A 95 6.86 11.20 -3.58
N GLU A 96 5.98 11.61 -4.50
CA GLU A 96 5.63 13.00 -4.75
C GLU A 96 4.12 13.12 -4.65
N VAL A 97 3.64 13.98 -3.78
CA VAL A 97 2.22 14.10 -3.47
C VAL A 97 1.82 15.55 -3.25
N VAL A 98 0.62 15.89 -3.69
CA VAL A 98 -0.05 17.15 -3.36
C VAL A 98 -1.14 16.83 -2.36
N PHE A 99 -1.18 17.56 -1.26
CA PHE A 99 -2.12 17.36 -0.19
C PHE A 99 -2.85 18.67 0.09
N GLY A 100 -4.17 18.71 -0.22
CA GLY A 100 -4.97 19.92 -0.01
C GLY A 100 -4.43 21.14 -0.75
N GLY A 101 -3.90 20.96 -1.98
CA GLY A 101 -3.30 22.04 -2.76
C GLY A 101 -1.86 22.36 -2.37
N HIS A 102 -1.31 21.74 -1.31
CA HIS A 102 0.06 21.91 -0.88
C HIS A 102 0.94 20.79 -1.42
N LYS A 103 1.93 21.13 -2.22
CA LYS A 103 2.89 20.15 -2.72
C LYS A 103 3.89 19.80 -1.63
N VAL A 104 3.83 18.56 -1.16
CA VAL A 104 4.79 18.05 -0.19
C VAL A 104 6.14 17.88 -0.90
N PRO A 105 7.27 18.30 -0.28
CA PRO A 105 8.58 18.06 -0.90
C PRO A 105 8.79 16.59 -1.24
N PRO A 106 9.30 16.26 -2.43
CA PRO A 106 9.58 14.87 -2.80
C PRO A 106 10.52 14.21 -1.78
N GLY A 107 10.27 12.95 -1.47
CA GLY A 107 11.06 12.25 -0.49
C GLY A 107 10.89 10.75 -0.52
N ASP A 108 11.65 10.09 0.32
CA ASP A 108 11.59 8.65 0.50
C ASP A 108 10.82 8.33 1.78
N TYR A 109 10.04 7.27 1.72
CA TYR A 109 9.18 6.84 2.81
C TYR A 109 9.29 5.35 3.02
N TRP A 110 9.20 4.92 4.26
CA TRP A 110 8.88 3.53 4.58
C TRP A 110 7.38 3.34 4.53
N HIS A 111 6.95 2.24 3.88
CA HIS A 111 5.57 1.79 3.88
C HIS A 111 5.48 0.42 4.50
N THR A 112 4.53 0.24 5.38
CA THR A 112 4.16 -1.07 5.94
C THR A 112 2.67 -1.25 5.74
N ASP A 113 2.31 -2.34 5.06
CA ASP A 113 0.92 -2.67 4.74
C ASP A 113 0.59 -4.05 5.26
N ALA A 114 -0.61 -4.18 5.83
CA ALA A 114 -1.15 -5.47 6.22
C ALA A 114 -2.33 -5.80 5.32
N TYR A 115 -2.28 -6.98 4.70
CA TYR A 115 -3.36 -7.52 3.88
C TYR A 115 -4.01 -8.69 4.57
N GLU A 116 -5.32 -8.85 4.38
CA GLU A 116 -6.08 -10.02 4.80
C GLU A 116 -6.81 -10.61 3.61
N CYS A 117 -6.88 -11.95 3.58
CA CYS A 117 -7.69 -12.66 2.61
C CYS A 117 -9.07 -12.90 3.20
N ARG A 118 -10.08 -12.24 2.64
CA ARG A 118 -11.48 -12.35 3.05
C ARG A 118 -12.29 -12.82 1.86
N ASP A 119 -12.99 -13.94 2.00
CA ASP A 119 -13.78 -14.54 0.92
C ASP A 119 -12.95 -14.69 -0.36
N ARG A 120 -11.73 -15.20 -0.23
CA ARG A 120 -10.77 -15.44 -1.31
C ARG A 120 -10.28 -14.17 -2.01
N GLN A 121 -10.48 -13.00 -1.40
CA GLN A 121 -10.04 -11.72 -1.93
C GLN A 121 -9.06 -11.07 -0.96
N TRP A 122 -7.88 -10.71 -1.48
CA TRP A 122 -6.88 -9.98 -0.70
C TRP A 122 -7.24 -8.50 -0.65
N MET A 123 -7.29 -7.94 0.55
CA MET A 123 -7.60 -6.54 0.79
C MET A 123 -6.62 -5.96 1.80
N VAL A 124 -6.12 -4.75 1.55
CA VAL A 124 -5.31 -4.06 2.54
C VAL A 124 -6.21 -3.59 3.68
N VAL A 125 -5.79 -3.88 4.92
CA VAL A 125 -6.53 -3.49 6.13
C VAL A 125 -5.83 -2.37 6.88
N TRP A 126 -4.51 -2.33 6.90
CA TRP A 126 -3.71 -1.26 7.48
C TRP A 126 -2.63 -0.85 6.51
N SER A 127 -2.40 0.45 6.45
CA SER A 127 -1.29 1.04 5.71
C SER A 127 -0.68 2.14 6.55
N GLN A 128 0.64 2.20 6.62
CA GLN A 128 1.34 3.22 7.38
C GLN A 128 2.57 3.68 6.62
N ALA A 129 2.73 4.99 6.53
CA ALA A 129 3.88 5.61 5.88
C ALA A 129 4.67 6.44 6.90
N THR A 130 5.99 6.33 6.83
CA THR A 130 6.91 7.09 7.69
C THR A 130 7.97 7.75 6.81
N ALA A 131 8.13 9.06 6.94
CA ALA A 131 9.15 9.78 6.19
C ALA A 131 10.55 9.35 6.65
N ILE A 132 11.45 9.14 5.69
CA ILE A 132 12.85 8.84 5.98
C ILE A 132 13.58 10.17 6.07
N SER A 133 14.11 10.46 7.25
CA SER A 133 14.88 11.67 7.49
C SER A 133 16.35 11.46 7.11
N ALA A 134 16.93 12.45 6.44
CA ALA A 134 18.38 12.45 6.15
C ALA A 134 19.23 12.54 7.41
N LEU A 135 18.64 12.95 8.54
CA LEU A 135 19.32 13.05 9.82
C LEU A 135 19.23 11.78 10.67
N ALA A 136 18.46 10.81 10.23
CA ALA A 136 18.26 9.56 10.96
C ALA A 136 19.44 8.61 10.79
#